data_35f9f601f6c01f55e720f9899ce33164
#
_entry.id   35f9f601f6c01f55e720f9899ce33164
#
_cell.length_a   1.000
_cell.length_b   1.000
_cell.length_c   1.000
_cell.angle_alpha   90.00
_cell.angle_beta   90.00
_cell.angle_gamma   90.00
#
_symmetry.space_group_name_H-M   'P 1'
#
loop_
_entity.id
_entity.type
_entity.pdbx_description
1 polymer ?
#
loop_
_entity_poly.entity_id
_entity_poly.type
_entity_poly.pdbx_seq_one_letter_code
_entity_poly.pdbx_strand_id
1 'polypeptide(L)'
;EHPAADLRDRAAALAQRHGHRLVATVTVAVADDELPPPVSPAPAPSPITEVDELVEEVAVLHAQRWPSSTLERVLDGLVRLTTTDRDRLATALLPVLRRAEVGVWDHEWAEFNVLVQLNGVLLAAAAPGEAATRRDQWSRILSQSLTRTMRPFRNRPAVEPPHGSALTLVYCARIAEIGQRLDGRNDPGLLAAPTSVTGALDATALYERLAALGDRPVWRWDLTQALLRLPVGVDEALATRAAALGTPAGDELAGWLRGDALPAPVHEVVTVGRRERRRNWDYGFDQLPVRRTVVTSAPPEGAADPLGLLTVPAHPIGRGPHRWSNLWPALLPGHRGLVAAHLLPEIASAAQEDARDFAMVLPVLAECTGEGGPALDLALAYGLCARHEVDRVAALDALLMLAAAGDLDSPGVGGQLGVLAADGQLTLTRVATPLRDAMAAGARLSVWRLLAAALPPMLAAPTPPRGTPDLLNLAAEAAGATGVLIEVPGLADVVARGGTSRLVTEARRLATALAA
;
A
#
# COMPACT_ATOMS: atom_id res chain seq x y z
N GLU A 1 4.68 37.17 -17.73
CA GLU A 1 3.93 37.07 -16.49
C GLU A 1 4.35 35.76 -15.79
N HIS A 2 4.67 35.84 -14.50
CA HIS A 2 5.06 34.67 -13.73
C HIS A 2 3.81 34.02 -13.09
N PRO A 3 3.68 32.67 -13.05
CA PRO A 3 2.50 32.00 -12.50
C PRO A 3 2.28 32.25 -11.01
N ALA A 4 3.32 32.61 -10.26
CA ALA A 4 3.20 32.89 -8.84
C ALA A 4 2.42 34.17 -8.55
N ALA A 5 1.37 34.12 -7.73
CA ALA A 5 0.50 35.23 -7.43
C ALA A 5 1.25 36.46 -6.87
N ASP A 6 2.25 36.23 -5.98
CA ASP A 6 3.07 37.29 -5.38
C ASP A 6 3.96 38.01 -6.40
N LEU A 7 4.44 37.34 -7.43
CA LEU A 7 5.22 37.95 -8.50
C LEU A 7 4.31 38.75 -9.44
N ARG A 8 3.09 38.31 -9.70
CA ARG A 8 2.09 39.09 -10.43
C ARG A 8 1.70 40.34 -9.68
N ASP A 9 1.45 40.25 -8.37
CA ASP A 9 1.11 41.41 -7.55
C ASP A 9 2.26 42.43 -7.49
N ARG A 10 3.50 41.97 -7.35
CA ARG A 10 4.69 42.82 -7.40
C ARG A 10 4.88 43.45 -8.78
N ALA A 11 4.64 42.70 -9.85
CA ALA A 11 4.69 43.22 -11.21
C ALA A 11 3.60 44.26 -11.47
N ALA A 12 2.37 44.01 -10.99
CA ALA A 12 1.27 44.96 -11.08
C ALA A 12 1.56 46.25 -10.30
N ALA A 13 2.07 46.15 -9.07
CA ALA A 13 2.47 47.29 -8.27
C ALA A 13 3.63 48.08 -8.89
N LEU A 14 4.57 47.42 -9.54
CA LEU A 14 5.67 48.03 -10.26
C LEU A 14 5.17 48.75 -11.52
N ALA A 15 4.30 48.10 -12.29
CA ALA A 15 3.70 48.69 -13.50
C ALA A 15 2.86 49.94 -13.18
N GLN A 16 2.07 49.91 -12.10
CA GLN A 16 1.33 51.09 -11.64
C GLN A 16 2.26 52.24 -11.25
N ARG A 17 3.34 51.97 -10.55
CA ARG A 17 4.34 52.96 -10.16
C ARG A 17 5.01 53.63 -11.34
N HIS A 18 5.18 52.91 -12.45
CA HIS A 18 5.83 53.42 -13.66
C HIS A 18 4.85 53.79 -14.77
N GLY A 19 3.54 53.90 -14.49
CA GLY A 19 2.53 54.30 -15.44
C GLY A 19 2.29 53.36 -16.62
N HIS A 20 2.73 52.11 -16.49
CA HIS A 20 2.50 51.09 -17.51
C HIS A 20 1.17 50.37 -17.26
N ARG A 21 0.39 50.17 -18.30
CA ARG A 21 -0.75 49.26 -18.27
C ARG A 21 -0.24 47.84 -18.56
N LEU A 22 -0.37 46.93 -17.59
CA LEU A 22 -0.20 45.51 -17.89
C LEU A 22 -1.35 45.11 -18.80
N VAL A 23 -1.02 44.69 -20.02
CA VAL A 23 -1.99 44.03 -20.89
C VAL A 23 -2.23 42.67 -20.23
N ALA A 24 -3.45 42.42 -19.79
CA ALA A 24 -3.82 41.10 -19.28
C ALA A 24 -3.60 40.09 -20.40
N THR A 25 -2.51 39.36 -20.33
CA THR A 25 -2.36 38.16 -21.15
C THR A 25 -3.42 37.19 -20.63
N VAL A 26 -4.31 36.73 -21.49
CA VAL A 26 -5.26 35.69 -21.15
C VAL A 26 -4.44 34.48 -20.76
N THR A 27 -4.27 34.27 -19.46
CA THR A 27 -3.71 33.04 -18.95
C THR A 27 -4.75 31.97 -19.28
N VAL A 28 -4.47 31.16 -20.27
CA VAL A 28 -5.30 29.98 -20.52
C VAL A 28 -5.27 29.17 -19.22
N ALA A 29 -6.41 29.09 -18.55
CA ALA A 29 -6.53 28.31 -17.34
C ALA A 29 -6.18 26.86 -17.73
N VAL A 30 -5.14 26.31 -17.11
CA VAL A 30 -4.80 24.89 -17.29
C VAL A 30 -5.84 24.12 -16.49
N ALA A 31 -6.80 23.54 -17.18
CA ALA A 31 -7.92 22.83 -16.56
C ALA A 31 -7.50 21.47 -16.02
N ASP A 32 -6.30 20.97 -16.38
CA ASP A 32 -5.77 19.65 -16.03
C ASP A 32 -4.34 19.76 -15.49
N ASP A 33 -3.88 18.72 -14.84
CA ASP A 33 -2.48 18.58 -14.45
C ASP A 33 -1.57 18.41 -15.68
N GLU A 34 -0.35 18.94 -15.60
CA GLU A 34 0.67 18.84 -16.65
C GLU A 34 1.67 17.71 -16.32
N LEU A 35 1.15 16.55 -15.90
CA LEU A 35 1.96 15.40 -15.54
C LEU A 35 2.33 14.56 -16.79
N PRO A 36 3.48 13.87 -16.76
CA PRO A 36 3.79 12.87 -17.79
C PRO A 36 2.75 11.74 -17.74
N PRO A 37 2.49 11.06 -18.87
CA PRO A 37 1.57 9.94 -18.88
C PRO A 37 2.02 8.85 -17.89
N PRO A 38 1.06 8.11 -17.29
CA PRO A 38 1.40 7.05 -16.35
C PRO A 38 2.25 5.97 -17.02
N VAL A 39 3.27 5.51 -16.31
CA VAL A 39 4.11 4.41 -16.78
C VAL A 39 3.42 3.09 -16.45
N SER A 40 3.15 2.28 -17.47
CA SER A 40 2.62 0.92 -17.23
C SER A 40 3.65 0.08 -16.49
N PRO A 41 3.23 -0.71 -15.49
CA PRO A 41 4.14 -1.61 -14.79
C PRO A 41 4.85 -2.56 -15.76
N ALA A 42 6.12 -2.81 -15.51
CA ALA A 42 6.91 -3.72 -16.33
C ALA A 42 6.38 -5.17 -16.21
N PRO A 43 6.54 -6.00 -17.26
CA PRO A 43 6.28 -7.42 -17.16
C PRO A 43 7.16 -8.06 -16.08
N ALA A 44 6.67 -9.14 -15.48
CA ALA A 44 7.47 -9.91 -14.55
C ALA A 44 8.74 -10.45 -15.24
N PRO A 45 9.88 -10.51 -14.55
CA PRO A 45 11.08 -11.15 -15.08
C PRO A 45 10.83 -12.60 -15.45
N SER A 46 11.58 -13.12 -16.42
CA SER A 46 11.47 -14.52 -16.87
C SER A 46 11.60 -15.50 -15.71
N PRO A 47 10.89 -16.64 -15.72
CA PRO A 47 11.06 -17.69 -14.73
C PRO A 47 12.52 -18.17 -14.64
N ILE A 48 12.95 -18.52 -13.44
CA ILE A 48 14.27 -19.12 -13.22
C ILE A 48 14.25 -20.55 -13.75
N THR A 49 15.18 -20.86 -14.64
CA THR A 49 15.35 -22.20 -15.24
C THR A 49 16.71 -22.84 -14.91
N GLU A 50 17.64 -22.05 -14.35
CA GLU A 50 18.98 -22.51 -14.02
C GLU A 50 19.23 -22.48 -12.51
N VAL A 51 19.93 -23.51 -12.00
CA VAL A 51 20.24 -23.64 -10.57
C VAL A 51 21.10 -22.47 -10.08
N ASP A 52 22.07 -22.05 -10.88
CA ASP A 52 23.01 -20.99 -10.49
C ASP A 52 22.28 -19.65 -10.34
N GLU A 53 21.33 -19.32 -11.23
CA GLU A 53 20.47 -18.15 -11.14
C GLU A 53 19.60 -18.20 -9.86
N LEU A 54 19.02 -19.35 -9.53
CA LEU A 54 18.23 -19.50 -8.31
C LEU A 54 19.07 -19.22 -7.04
N VAL A 55 20.29 -19.74 -7.02
CA VAL A 55 21.23 -19.55 -5.90
C VAL A 55 21.61 -18.08 -5.73
N GLU A 56 21.83 -17.36 -6.81
CA GLU A 56 22.11 -15.92 -6.80
C GLU A 56 20.91 -15.12 -6.26
N GLU A 57 19.71 -15.41 -6.73
CA GLU A 57 18.49 -14.73 -6.25
C GLU A 57 18.20 -15.03 -4.76
N VAL A 58 18.44 -16.27 -4.31
CA VAL A 58 18.34 -16.62 -2.89
C VAL A 58 19.36 -15.84 -2.06
N ALA A 59 20.59 -15.65 -2.56
CA ALA A 59 21.59 -14.84 -1.87
C ALA A 59 21.17 -13.36 -1.80
N VAL A 60 20.57 -12.81 -2.85
CA VAL A 60 19.99 -11.45 -2.86
C VAL A 60 18.89 -11.32 -1.81
N LEU A 61 17.97 -12.28 -1.72
CA LEU A 61 16.91 -12.27 -0.70
C LEU A 61 17.45 -12.25 0.73
N HIS A 62 18.59 -12.89 1.01
CA HIS A 62 19.19 -12.87 2.34
C HIS A 62 19.97 -11.58 2.65
N ALA A 63 20.40 -10.84 1.61
CA ALA A 63 21.20 -9.63 1.76
C ALA A 63 20.40 -8.33 1.83
N GLN A 64 19.17 -8.29 1.32
CA GLN A 64 18.42 -7.04 1.11
C GLN A 64 16.95 -7.12 1.58
N ARG A 65 16.24 -5.97 1.58
CA ARG A 65 14.77 -5.94 1.64
C ARG A 65 14.22 -6.60 0.36
N TRP A 66 13.32 -7.55 0.54
CA TRP A 66 12.82 -8.40 -0.53
C TRP A 66 11.91 -7.67 -1.50
N PRO A 67 12.27 -7.55 -2.78
CA PRO A 67 11.29 -7.29 -3.81
C PRO A 67 10.33 -8.49 -3.92
N SER A 68 9.03 -8.23 -4.03
CA SER A 68 8.03 -9.29 -4.17
C SER A 68 8.28 -10.15 -5.41
N SER A 69 8.73 -9.54 -6.51
CA SER A 69 9.08 -10.22 -7.75
C SER A 69 10.21 -11.24 -7.58
N THR A 70 11.27 -10.92 -6.82
CA THR A 70 12.36 -11.85 -6.52
C THR A 70 11.88 -13.03 -5.69
N LEU A 71 11.05 -12.78 -4.65
CA LEU A 71 10.48 -13.86 -3.85
C LEU A 71 9.66 -14.83 -4.70
N GLU A 72 8.79 -14.29 -5.56
CA GLU A 72 7.94 -15.10 -6.44
C GLU A 72 8.74 -15.92 -7.45
N ARG A 73 9.79 -15.32 -8.04
CA ARG A 73 10.70 -16.05 -8.94
C ARG A 73 11.43 -17.18 -8.24
N VAL A 74 11.90 -16.92 -7.02
CA VAL A 74 12.58 -17.96 -6.20
C VAL A 74 11.63 -19.10 -5.88
N LEU A 75 10.39 -18.83 -5.48
CA LEU A 75 9.41 -19.86 -5.19
C LEU A 75 9.05 -20.70 -6.43
N ASP A 76 8.81 -20.06 -7.57
CA ASP A 76 8.49 -20.75 -8.83
C ASP A 76 9.69 -21.55 -9.35
N GLY A 77 10.89 -20.95 -9.35
CA GLY A 77 12.13 -21.62 -9.75
C GLY A 77 12.47 -22.80 -8.87
N LEU A 78 12.22 -22.70 -7.56
CA LEU A 78 12.43 -23.79 -6.62
C LEU A 78 11.55 -25.01 -6.95
N VAL A 79 10.27 -24.78 -7.26
CA VAL A 79 9.33 -25.84 -7.66
C VAL A 79 9.80 -26.52 -8.95
N ARG A 80 10.16 -25.74 -9.98
CA ARG A 80 10.64 -26.25 -11.26
C ARG A 80 11.93 -27.05 -11.12
N LEU A 81 12.95 -26.49 -10.48
CA LEU A 81 14.29 -27.08 -10.39
C LEU A 81 14.36 -28.26 -9.42
N THR A 82 13.54 -28.30 -8.38
CA THR A 82 13.41 -29.49 -7.52
C THR A 82 12.94 -30.70 -8.32
N THR A 83 12.22 -30.47 -9.41
CA THR A 83 11.73 -31.54 -10.30
C THR A 83 12.77 -31.97 -11.33
N THR A 84 13.52 -31.00 -11.90
CA THR A 84 14.39 -31.24 -13.05
C THR A 84 15.85 -31.52 -12.69
N ASP A 85 16.37 -30.93 -11.59
CA ASP A 85 17.80 -31.00 -11.23
C ASP A 85 18.02 -30.95 -9.70
N ARG A 86 17.34 -31.84 -8.98
CA ARG A 86 17.31 -31.84 -7.51
C ARG A 86 18.70 -31.94 -6.86
N ASP A 87 19.54 -32.82 -7.35
CA ASP A 87 20.84 -33.10 -6.72
C ASP A 87 21.79 -31.90 -6.87
N ARG A 88 21.81 -31.29 -8.04
CA ARG A 88 22.58 -30.05 -8.28
C ARG A 88 22.02 -28.89 -7.44
N LEU A 89 20.70 -28.74 -7.39
CA LEU A 89 20.03 -27.74 -6.57
C LEU A 89 20.40 -27.88 -5.10
N ALA A 90 20.33 -29.11 -4.54
CA ALA A 90 20.68 -29.37 -3.15
C ALA A 90 22.15 -29.02 -2.87
N THR A 91 23.05 -29.43 -3.76
CA THR A 91 24.48 -29.17 -3.64
C THR A 91 24.79 -27.67 -3.67
N ALA A 92 24.11 -26.91 -4.53
CA ALA A 92 24.37 -25.49 -4.72
C ALA A 92 23.74 -24.60 -3.63
N LEU A 93 22.53 -24.94 -3.13
CA LEU A 93 21.82 -24.17 -2.09
C LEU A 93 22.45 -24.32 -0.70
N LEU A 94 22.93 -25.51 -0.34
CA LEU A 94 23.38 -25.80 1.01
C LEU A 94 24.48 -24.85 1.53
N PRO A 95 25.52 -24.48 0.76
CA PRO A 95 26.53 -23.51 1.18
C PRO A 95 25.94 -22.10 1.45
N VAL A 96 24.97 -21.66 0.63
CA VAL A 96 24.33 -20.34 0.78
C VAL A 96 23.51 -20.31 2.08
N LEU A 97 22.72 -21.34 2.33
CA LEU A 97 21.89 -21.46 3.54
C LEU A 97 22.75 -21.53 4.80
N ARG A 98 23.87 -22.25 4.77
CA ARG A 98 24.84 -22.28 5.88
C ARG A 98 25.47 -20.92 6.15
N ARG A 99 25.85 -20.19 5.09
CA ARG A 99 26.43 -18.84 5.23
C ARG A 99 25.42 -17.84 5.77
N ALA A 100 24.15 -17.96 5.40
CA ALA A 100 23.06 -17.13 5.89
C ALA A 100 22.64 -17.50 7.33
N GLU A 101 23.34 -18.42 7.98
CA GLU A 101 23.02 -18.92 9.32
C GLU A 101 21.53 -19.33 9.44
N VAL A 102 21.01 -19.95 8.40
CA VAL A 102 19.66 -20.47 8.37
C VAL A 102 19.54 -21.59 9.43
N GLY A 103 19.43 -21.15 10.67
CA GLY A 103 19.21 -21.98 11.82
C GLY A 103 17.72 -22.31 12.02
N VAL A 104 17.47 -23.31 12.82
CA VAL A 104 16.14 -23.58 13.36
C VAL A 104 15.81 -22.49 14.37
N TRP A 105 15.17 -21.41 13.94
CA TRP A 105 14.61 -20.43 14.85
C TRP A 105 13.34 -21.04 15.43
N ASP A 106 13.48 -21.68 16.56
CA ASP A 106 12.37 -22.24 17.34
C ASP A 106 11.70 -21.10 18.12
N HIS A 107 11.02 -20.22 17.39
CA HIS A 107 10.26 -19.14 17.98
C HIS A 107 8.76 -19.47 17.92
N GLU A 108 8.08 -19.20 18.99
CA GLU A 108 6.61 -19.32 19.14
C GLU A 108 5.82 -18.61 18.01
N TRP A 109 6.49 -17.72 17.27
CA TRP A 109 5.95 -16.92 16.16
C TRP A 109 6.52 -17.28 14.78
N ALA A 110 7.26 -18.38 14.67
CA ALA A 110 7.84 -18.81 13.39
C ALA A 110 6.77 -19.09 12.31
N GLU A 111 5.56 -19.43 12.72
CA GLU A 111 4.42 -19.71 11.85
C GLU A 111 3.98 -18.49 11.02
N PHE A 112 4.26 -17.26 11.50
CA PHE A 112 3.87 -15.99 10.86
C PHE A 112 5.05 -15.24 10.27
N ASN A 113 6.19 -15.91 10.09
CA ASN A 113 7.39 -15.28 9.57
C ASN A 113 7.74 -15.84 8.19
N VAL A 114 7.52 -15.04 7.14
CA VAL A 114 7.76 -15.40 5.74
C VAL A 114 9.20 -15.90 5.52
N LEU A 115 10.21 -15.26 6.13
CA LEU A 115 11.61 -15.69 6.03
C LEU A 115 11.84 -17.08 6.63
N VAL A 116 11.28 -17.32 7.80
CA VAL A 116 11.40 -18.63 8.46
C VAL A 116 10.74 -19.72 7.62
N GLN A 117 9.58 -19.45 7.04
CA GLN A 117 8.90 -20.38 6.15
C GLN A 117 9.69 -20.60 4.86
N LEU A 118 10.17 -19.56 4.22
CA LEU A 118 11.02 -19.65 3.02
C LEU A 118 12.29 -20.46 3.30
N ASN A 119 13.02 -20.12 4.37
CA ASN A 119 14.23 -20.83 4.76
C ASN A 119 13.95 -22.31 5.03
N GLY A 120 12.78 -22.62 5.62
CA GLY A 120 12.31 -23.97 5.80
C GLY A 120 12.15 -24.74 4.49
N VAL A 121 11.55 -24.09 3.49
CA VAL A 121 11.32 -24.70 2.17
C VAL A 121 12.64 -24.86 1.41
N LEU A 122 13.52 -23.86 1.43
CA LEU A 122 14.85 -23.94 0.84
C LEU A 122 15.69 -25.07 1.46
N LEU A 123 15.64 -25.20 2.79
CA LEU A 123 16.32 -26.30 3.49
C LEU A 123 15.72 -27.66 3.14
N ALA A 124 14.40 -27.76 2.97
CA ALA A 124 13.74 -28.98 2.53
C ALA A 124 14.16 -29.41 1.12
N ALA A 125 14.39 -28.45 0.22
CA ALA A 125 14.93 -28.71 -1.11
C ALA A 125 16.40 -29.15 -1.06
N ALA A 126 17.21 -28.51 -0.22
CA ALA A 126 18.65 -28.76 -0.11
C ALA A 126 18.99 -29.99 0.72
N ALA A 127 18.22 -30.32 1.76
CA ALA A 127 18.45 -31.43 2.69
C ALA A 127 17.11 -32.07 3.10
N PRO A 128 16.49 -32.90 2.26
CA PRO A 128 15.16 -33.47 2.51
C PRO A 128 15.05 -34.27 3.82
N GLY A 129 16.16 -34.87 4.29
CA GLY A 129 16.20 -35.60 5.56
C GLY A 129 15.99 -34.72 6.79
N GLU A 130 16.41 -33.46 6.74
CA GLU A 130 16.23 -32.46 7.81
C GLU A 130 14.85 -31.80 7.76
N ALA A 131 14.12 -31.97 6.67
CA ALA A 131 12.80 -31.37 6.48
C ALA A 131 11.67 -32.08 7.24
N ALA A 132 11.91 -33.29 7.80
CA ALA A 132 10.86 -34.10 8.43
C ALA A 132 10.18 -33.35 9.60
N THR A 133 10.95 -32.71 10.48
CA THR A 133 10.43 -31.92 11.61
C THR A 133 9.64 -30.70 11.16
N ARG A 134 9.95 -30.12 10.01
CA ARG A 134 9.26 -28.97 9.45
C ARG A 134 7.94 -29.33 8.77
N ARG A 135 7.81 -30.55 8.24
CA ARG A 135 6.54 -31.03 7.66
C ARG A 135 5.41 -31.05 8.69
N ASP A 136 5.70 -31.37 9.94
CA ASP A 136 4.72 -31.34 11.02
C ASP A 136 4.31 -29.87 11.34
N GLN A 137 5.23 -28.92 11.26
CA GLN A 137 4.94 -27.50 11.41
C GLN A 137 4.06 -26.99 10.27
N TRP A 138 4.40 -27.33 9.02
CA TRP A 138 3.59 -26.95 7.85
C TRP A 138 2.21 -27.58 7.89
N SER A 139 2.10 -28.85 8.30
CA SER A 139 0.82 -29.53 8.49
C SER A 139 -0.06 -28.80 9.51
N ARG A 140 0.53 -28.31 10.58
CA ARG A 140 -0.19 -27.48 11.58
C ARG A 140 -0.65 -26.16 11.01
N ILE A 141 0.20 -25.42 10.27
CA ILE A 141 -0.16 -24.15 9.62
C ILE A 141 -1.34 -24.37 8.67
N LEU A 142 -1.27 -25.40 7.82
CA LEU A 142 -2.29 -25.70 6.82
C LEU A 142 -3.59 -26.28 7.41
N SER A 143 -3.51 -26.95 8.56
CA SER A 143 -4.68 -27.49 9.26
C SER A 143 -5.39 -26.47 10.15
N GLN A 144 -4.71 -25.38 10.52
CA GLN A 144 -5.32 -24.31 11.31
C GLN A 144 -6.30 -23.54 10.41
N SER A 145 -7.55 -23.40 10.87
CA SER A 145 -8.43 -22.42 10.29
C SER A 145 -7.84 -21.03 10.56
N LEU A 146 -7.64 -20.22 9.51
CA LEU A 146 -7.22 -18.83 9.67
C LEU A 146 -8.13 -18.07 10.63
N THR A 147 -9.42 -18.41 10.65
CA THR A 147 -10.40 -17.88 11.62
C THR A 147 -10.01 -18.14 13.07
N ARG A 148 -9.39 -19.27 13.37
CA ARG A 148 -8.98 -19.59 14.75
C ARG A 148 -7.80 -18.74 15.20
N THR A 149 -6.90 -18.45 14.29
CA THR A 149 -5.70 -17.63 14.53
C THR A 149 -6.04 -16.14 14.59
N MET A 150 -7.07 -15.72 13.85
CA MET A 150 -7.47 -14.34 13.67
C MET A 150 -8.81 -13.99 14.34
N ARG A 151 -9.32 -14.83 15.27
CA ARG A 151 -10.53 -14.47 16.00
C ARG A 151 -10.40 -13.05 16.52
N PRO A 152 -11.27 -12.13 16.07
CA PRO A 152 -11.24 -10.78 16.59
C PRO A 152 -11.37 -10.88 18.11
N PHE A 153 -10.51 -10.17 18.80
CA PHE A 153 -10.42 -10.11 20.25
C PHE A 153 -11.66 -9.42 20.86
N ARG A 154 -12.84 -9.90 20.54
CA ARG A 154 -14.09 -9.30 21.02
C ARG A 154 -14.24 -9.36 22.53
N ASN A 155 -13.49 -10.24 23.23
CA ASN A 155 -13.67 -10.48 24.67
C ASN A 155 -12.36 -10.73 25.46
N ARG A 156 -11.19 -10.31 24.98
CA ARG A 156 -9.97 -10.36 25.80
C ARG A 156 -9.46 -8.95 26.13
N PRO A 157 -9.25 -8.64 27.42
CA PRO A 157 -8.58 -7.40 27.77
C PRO A 157 -7.14 -7.45 27.27
N ALA A 158 -6.79 -6.49 26.42
CA ALA A 158 -5.45 -5.97 26.15
C ALA A 158 -4.24 -6.94 26.15
N VAL A 159 -4.39 -8.14 25.61
CA VAL A 159 -3.24 -8.97 25.21
C VAL A 159 -2.95 -8.60 23.77
N GLU A 160 -1.69 -8.27 23.47
CA GLU A 160 -1.24 -7.93 22.10
C GLU A 160 -1.77 -8.95 21.10
N PRO A 161 -2.36 -8.48 19.97
CA PRO A 161 -2.76 -9.41 18.94
C PRO A 161 -1.53 -10.17 18.44
N PRO A 162 -1.68 -11.44 18.03
CA PRO A 162 -0.59 -12.15 17.38
C PRO A 162 -0.09 -11.28 16.22
N HIS A 163 1.22 -11.17 16.06
CA HIS A 163 1.92 -10.27 15.13
C HIS A 163 1.70 -10.59 13.64
N GLY A 164 0.56 -11.18 13.26
CA GLY A 164 0.25 -11.61 11.90
C GLY A 164 -0.94 -10.86 11.29
N SER A 165 -0.69 -10.11 10.23
CA SER A 165 -1.76 -9.72 9.29
C SER A 165 -2.29 -10.96 8.56
N ALA A 166 -3.58 -10.97 8.20
CA ALA A 166 -4.17 -11.98 7.31
C ALA A 166 -3.36 -12.15 6.02
N LEU A 167 -2.86 -11.04 5.49
CA LEU A 167 -2.02 -11.02 4.29
C LEU A 167 -0.71 -11.82 4.48
N THR A 168 -0.03 -11.63 5.60
CA THR A 168 1.17 -12.44 5.92
C THR A 168 0.85 -13.92 6.08
N LEU A 169 -0.30 -14.25 6.68
CA LEU A 169 -0.71 -15.65 6.84
C LEU A 169 -0.95 -16.35 5.52
N VAL A 170 -1.54 -15.68 4.53
CA VAL A 170 -1.73 -16.27 3.18
C VAL A 170 -0.37 -16.59 2.55
N TYR A 171 0.61 -15.69 2.64
CA TYR A 171 1.98 -15.99 2.20
C TYR A 171 2.57 -17.20 2.92
N CYS A 172 2.50 -17.24 4.25
CA CYS A 172 3.04 -18.34 5.04
C CYS A 172 2.36 -19.67 4.70
N ALA A 173 1.03 -19.67 4.51
CA ALA A 173 0.29 -20.87 4.13
C ALA A 173 0.70 -21.40 2.74
N ARG A 174 0.84 -20.49 1.75
CA ARG A 174 1.32 -20.85 0.42
C ARG A 174 2.74 -21.41 0.44
N ILE A 175 3.66 -20.75 1.16
CA ILE A 175 5.04 -21.25 1.28
C ILE A 175 5.07 -22.61 2.00
N ALA A 176 4.27 -22.81 3.04
CA ALA A 176 4.15 -24.09 3.74
C ALA A 176 3.60 -25.18 2.81
N GLU A 177 2.61 -24.87 1.97
CA GLU A 177 2.08 -25.79 0.96
C GLU A 177 3.15 -26.19 -0.06
N ILE A 178 3.94 -25.23 -0.56
CA ILE A 178 5.10 -25.48 -1.43
C ILE A 178 6.04 -26.46 -0.73
N GLY A 179 6.43 -26.18 0.52
CA GLY A 179 7.32 -27.05 1.30
C GLY A 179 6.81 -28.48 1.47
N GLN A 180 5.51 -28.67 1.67
CA GLN A 180 4.91 -30.00 1.75
C GLN A 180 4.90 -30.75 0.43
N ARG A 181 4.86 -30.03 -0.69
CA ARG A 181 4.69 -30.60 -2.02
C ARG A 181 5.96 -30.70 -2.86
N LEU A 182 7.09 -30.26 -2.32
CA LEU A 182 8.42 -30.47 -2.93
C LEU A 182 8.87 -31.96 -2.86
N ASP A 183 8.04 -32.87 -3.33
CA ASP A 183 8.27 -34.30 -3.29
C ASP A 183 8.82 -34.89 -4.61
N GLY A 184 9.18 -34.02 -5.56
CA GLY A 184 9.76 -34.41 -6.85
C GLY A 184 8.74 -34.81 -7.90
N ARG A 185 7.47 -34.42 -7.76
CA ARG A 185 6.48 -34.53 -8.83
C ARG A 185 6.78 -33.52 -9.93
N ASN A 186 6.47 -33.86 -11.16
CA ASN A 186 6.72 -33.03 -12.34
C ASN A 186 5.73 -31.85 -12.39
N ASP A 187 6.03 -30.78 -11.67
CA ASP A 187 5.22 -29.56 -11.66
C ASP A 187 5.82 -28.51 -12.62
N PRO A 188 5.01 -27.94 -13.52
CA PRO A 188 5.48 -26.99 -14.52
C PRO A 188 5.76 -25.59 -13.97
N GLY A 189 5.58 -25.37 -12.68
CA GLY A 189 5.68 -24.11 -11.98
C GLY A 189 4.41 -23.77 -11.20
N LEU A 190 4.41 -22.61 -10.57
CA LEU A 190 3.31 -22.15 -9.74
C LEU A 190 2.22 -21.46 -10.57
N LEU A 191 0.96 -21.74 -10.24
CA LEU A 191 -0.20 -21.06 -10.84
C LEU A 191 -0.17 -19.56 -10.55
N ALA A 192 0.22 -19.18 -9.34
CA ALA A 192 0.25 -17.80 -8.88
C ALA A 192 1.49 -17.02 -9.31
N ALA A 193 2.41 -17.57 -10.11
CA ALA A 193 3.55 -16.80 -10.61
C ALA A 193 3.04 -15.55 -11.37
N PRO A 194 3.43 -14.31 -10.94
CA PRO A 194 2.89 -13.09 -11.50
C PRO A 194 3.32 -12.87 -12.96
N THR A 195 2.53 -12.11 -13.71
CA THR A 195 2.88 -11.65 -15.05
C THR A 195 3.40 -10.22 -15.08
N SER A 196 3.29 -9.51 -13.95
CA SER A 196 3.78 -8.13 -13.76
C SER A 196 4.66 -8.03 -12.52
N VAL A 197 5.57 -7.06 -12.50
CA VAL A 197 6.41 -6.73 -11.33
C VAL A 197 5.58 -6.30 -10.11
N THR A 198 4.36 -5.80 -10.31
CA THR A 198 3.43 -5.45 -9.24
C THR A 198 2.84 -6.65 -8.51
N GLY A 199 3.08 -7.84 -9.01
CA GLY A 199 2.44 -9.06 -8.51
C GLY A 199 1.15 -9.44 -9.24
N ALA A 200 0.65 -8.60 -10.15
CA ALA A 200 -0.54 -8.89 -10.92
C ALA A 200 -0.35 -10.11 -11.85
N LEU A 201 -1.42 -10.86 -12.02
CA LEU A 201 -1.48 -12.04 -12.87
C LEU A 201 -2.53 -11.81 -13.96
N ASP A 202 -2.14 -12.02 -15.21
CA ASP A 202 -3.07 -12.00 -16.33
C ASP A 202 -4.02 -13.21 -16.25
N ALA A 203 -5.32 -12.95 -16.42
CA ALA A 203 -6.34 -13.98 -16.29
C ALA A 203 -6.23 -15.05 -17.38
N THR A 204 -5.82 -14.68 -18.59
CA THR A 204 -5.57 -15.63 -19.68
C THR A 204 -4.38 -16.53 -19.36
N ALA A 205 -3.32 -15.96 -18.77
CA ALA A 205 -2.15 -16.75 -18.33
C ALA A 205 -2.54 -17.78 -17.25
N LEU A 206 -3.40 -17.41 -16.29
CA LEU A 206 -3.89 -18.38 -15.31
C LEU A 206 -4.73 -19.49 -15.96
N TYR A 207 -5.63 -19.12 -16.87
CA TYR A 207 -6.41 -20.11 -17.65
C TYR A 207 -5.50 -21.09 -18.39
N GLU A 208 -4.46 -20.59 -19.07
CA GLU A 208 -3.53 -21.43 -19.83
C GLU A 208 -2.74 -22.37 -18.91
N ARG A 209 -2.34 -21.91 -17.74
CA ARG A 209 -1.67 -22.75 -16.73
C ARG A 209 -2.59 -23.85 -16.20
N LEU A 210 -3.87 -23.53 -15.94
CA LEU A 210 -4.86 -24.53 -15.51
C LEU A 210 -5.14 -25.56 -16.61
N ALA A 211 -5.28 -25.11 -17.85
CA ALA A 211 -5.45 -26.00 -19.00
C ALA A 211 -4.26 -26.94 -19.21
N ALA A 212 -3.02 -26.43 -19.04
CA ALA A 212 -1.80 -27.24 -19.11
C ALA A 212 -1.64 -28.20 -17.91
N LEU A 213 -2.24 -27.88 -16.78
CA LEU A 213 -2.22 -28.75 -15.60
C LEU A 213 -3.10 -29.99 -15.81
N GLY A 214 -4.22 -29.90 -16.53
CA GLY A 214 -5.16 -30.98 -16.80
C GLY A 214 -5.75 -31.53 -15.51
N ASP A 215 -5.77 -32.87 -15.38
CA ASP A 215 -6.35 -33.58 -14.21
C ASP A 215 -5.41 -33.63 -12.99
N ARG A 216 -4.24 -33.00 -13.04
CA ARG A 216 -3.32 -32.97 -11.90
C ARG A 216 -3.93 -32.18 -10.73
N PRO A 217 -3.68 -32.61 -9.47
CA PRO A 217 -4.24 -31.93 -8.32
C PRO A 217 -3.67 -30.51 -8.18
N VAL A 218 -4.56 -29.55 -8.06
CA VAL A 218 -4.23 -28.14 -7.83
C VAL A 218 -3.81 -27.93 -6.38
N TRP A 219 -2.84 -27.09 -6.17
CA TRP A 219 -2.43 -26.65 -4.84
C TRP A 219 -3.37 -25.53 -4.38
N ARG A 220 -4.04 -25.76 -3.25
CA ARG A 220 -5.10 -24.87 -2.78
C ARG A 220 -4.63 -23.43 -2.58
N TRP A 221 -3.54 -23.25 -1.85
CA TRP A 221 -3.05 -21.92 -1.53
C TRP A 221 -2.39 -21.21 -2.72
N ASP A 222 -1.80 -21.97 -3.62
CA ASP A 222 -1.27 -21.43 -4.85
C ASP A 222 -2.40 -20.95 -5.78
N LEU A 223 -3.49 -21.73 -5.92
CA LEU A 223 -4.68 -21.30 -6.66
C LEU A 223 -5.34 -20.08 -5.99
N THR A 224 -5.52 -20.10 -4.67
CA THR A 224 -6.06 -18.97 -3.92
C THR A 224 -5.24 -17.70 -4.19
N GLN A 225 -3.92 -17.78 -4.13
CA GLN A 225 -3.04 -16.65 -4.42
C GLN A 225 -3.14 -16.22 -5.89
N ALA A 226 -3.27 -17.16 -6.82
CA ALA A 226 -3.45 -16.84 -8.25
C ALA A 226 -4.72 -16.03 -8.48
N LEU A 227 -5.84 -16.44 -7.88
CA LEU A 227 -7.12 -15.73 -7.98
C LEU A 227 -7.05 -14.32 -7.36
N LEU A 228 -6.40 -14.17 -6.20
CA LEU A 228 -6.21 -12.87 -5.53
C LEU A 228 -5.36 -11.89 -6.36
N ARG A 229 -4.58 -12.37 -7.31
CA ARG A 229 -3.73 -11.55 -8.20
C ARG A 229 -4.41 -11.13 -9.49
N LEU A 230 -5.60 -11.66 -9.78
CA LEU A 230 -6.34 -11.30 -10.97
C LEU A 230 -6.83 -9.84 -10.91
N PRO A 231 -6.96 -9.18 -12.05
CA PRO A 231 -7.64 -7.90 -12.13
C PRO A 231 -9.08 -8.00 -11.59
N VAL A 232 -9.53 -6.96 -10.93
CA VAL A 232 -10.93 -6.83 -10.53
C VAL A 232 -11.77 -6.52 -11.77
N GLY A 233 -12.77 -7.34 -12.04
CA GLY A 233 -13.67 -7.15 -13.19
C GLY A 233 -14.36 -8.43 -13.61
N VAL A 234 -15.30 -8.31 -14.55
CA VAL A 234 -16.03 -9.45 -15.12
C VAL A 234 -15.52 -9.74 -16.52
N ASP A 235 -15.17 -10.99 -16.78
CA ASP A 235 -14.81 -11.52 -18.10
C ASP A 235 -15.60 -12.80 -18.38
N GLU A 236 -16.81 -12.65 -18.90
CA GLU A 236 -17.72 -13.79 -19.18
C GLU A 236 -17.18 -14.71 -20.29
N ALA A 237 -16.42 -14.16 -21.25
CA ALA A 237 -15.85 -14.98 -22.32
C ALA A 237 -14.78 -15.93 -21.78
N LEU A 238 -13.88 -15.42 -20.94
CA LEU A 238 -12.85 -16.24 -20.31
C LEU A 238 -13.46 -17.16 -19.22
N ALA A 239 -14.46 -16.69 -18.48
CA ALA A 239 -15.18 -17.51 -17.50
C ALA A 239 -15.84 -18.74 -18.16
N THR A 240 -16.47 -18.57 -19.32
CA THR A 240 -17.04 -19.69 -20.07
C THR A 240 -15.98 -20.70 -20.51
N ARG A 241 -14.82 -20.21 -20.97
CA ARG A 241 -13.68 -21.08 -21.31
C ARG A 241 -13.12 -21.80 -20.09
N ALA A 242 -13.02 -21.13 -18.94
CA ALA A 242 -12.55 -21.72 -17.70
C ALA A 242 -13.48 -22.84 -17.20
N ALA A 243 -14.79 -22.61 -17.21
CA ALA A 243 -15.78 -23.64 -16.89
C ALA A 243 -15.72 -24.85 -17.84
N ALA A 244 -15.40 -24.62 -19.12
CA ALA A 244 -15.26 -25.70 -20.11
C ALA A 244 -14.05 -26.62 -19.86
N LEU A 245 -13.13 -26.28 -18.94
CA LEU A 245 -12.07 -27.19 -18.50
C LEU A 245 -12.63 -28.41 -17.76
N GLY A 246 -13.83 -28.33 -17.19
CA GLY A 246 -14.48 -29.42 -16.47
C GLY A 246 -13.78 -29.84 -15.19
N THR A 247 -13.01 -28.94 -14.59
CA THR A 247 -12.25 -29.17 -13.36
C THR A 247 -12.72 -28.23 -12.25
N PRO A 248 -12.63 -28.62 -10.95
CA PRO A 248 -13.00 -27.74 -9.84
C PRO A 248 -12.26 -26.39 -9.86
N ALA A 249 -10.97 -26.39 -10.25
CA ALA A 249 -10.20 -25.15 -10.37
C ALA A 249 -10.64 -24.27 -11.54
N GLY A 250 -11.09 -24.87 -12.64
CA GLY A 250 -11.71 -24.16 -13.75
C GLY A 250 -13.04 -23.50 -13.36
N ASP A 251 -13.85 -24.21 -12.57
CA ASP A 251 -15.13 -23.68 -12.05
C ASP A 251 -14.87 -22.53 -11.07
N GLU A 252 -13.85 -22.64 -10.19
CA GLU A 252 -13.46 -21.58 -9.26
C GLU A 252 -12.95 -20.33 -9.98
N LEU A 253 -12.11 -20.50 -11.02
CA LEU A 253 -11.70 -19.38 -11.89
C LEU A 253 -12.91 -18.76 -12.62
N ALA A 254 -13.83 -19.58 -13.13
CA ALA A 254 -15.02 -19.09 -13.82
C ALA A 254 -15.93 -18.28 -12.88
N GLY A 255 -16.15 -18.73 -11.65
CA GLY A 255 -16.87 -17.99 -10.61
C GLY A 255 -16.21 -16.66 -10.31
N TRP A 256 -14.88 -16.65 -10.10
CA TRP A 256 -14.11 -15.44 -9.84
C TRP A 256 -14.24 -14.40 -10.96
N LEU A 257 -14.15 -14.84 -12.23
CA LEU A 257 -14.29 -13.99 -13.41
C LEU A 257 -15.73 -13.49 -13.64
N ARG A 258 -16.73 -14.10 -12.99
CA ARG A 258 -18.14 -13.63 -12.99
C ARG A 258 -18.47 -12.70 -11.83
N GLY A 259 -17.56 -12.48 -10.91
CA GLY A 259 -17.75 -11.54 -9.81
C GLY A 259 -17.79 -12.20 -8.42
N ASP A 260 -17.58 -13.51 -8.29
CA ASP A 260 -17.41 -14.19 -7.00
C ASP A 260 -16.04 -13.88 -6.36
N ALA A 261 -15.47 -12.72 -6.71
CA ALA A 261 -14.21 -12.22 -6.18
C ALA A 261 -14.32 -11.83 -4.70
N LEU A 262 -13.23 -11.30 -4.14
CA LEU A 262 -13.22 -10.75 -2.79
C LEU A 262 -14.38 -9.76 -2.62
N PRO A 263 -15.28 -9.99 -1.66
CA PRO A 263 -16.39 -9.07 -1.44
C PRO A 263 -15.83 -7.70 -1.05
N ALA A 264 -16.43 -6.64 -1.59
CA ALA A 264 -16.03 -5.28 -1.27
C ALA A 264 -16.20 -5.03 0.24
N PRO A 265 -15.14 -4.68 0.97
CA PRO A 265 -15.25 -4.40 2.39
C PRO A 265 -16.02 -3.10 2.62
N VAL A 266 -16.91 -3.10 3.63
CA VAL A 266 -17.50 -1.85 4.10
C VAL A 266 -16.50 -1.19 5.04
N HIS A 267 -15.86 -0.15 4.55
CA HIS A 267 -14.88 0.62 5.32
C HIS A 267 -15.56 1.68 6.19
N GLU A 268 -15.17 1.74 7.44
CA GLU A 268 -15.55 2.79 8.39
C GLU A 268 -14.28 3.52 8.87
N VAL A 269 -14.27 4.84 8.74
CA VAL A 269 -13.21 5.69 9.28
C VAL A 269 -13.48 5.93 10.76
N VAL A 270 -12.56 5.48 11.60
CA VAL A 270 -12.70 5.60 13.06
C VAL A 270 -11.46 6.26 13.66
N THR A 271 -11.69 7.09 14.68
CA THR A 271 -10.58 7.63 15.49
C THR A 271 -10.50 6.84 16.79
N VAL A 272 -9.40 6.14 16.97
CA VAL A 272 -9.14 5.35 18.17
C VAL A 272 -8.12 6.06 19.05
N GLY A 273 -8.37 6.04 20.36
CA GLY A 273 -7.44 6.54 21.37
C GLY A 273 -7.07 5.43 22.33
N ARG A 274 -5.80 5.20 22.55
CA ARG A 274 -5.30 4.24 23.52
C ARG A 274 -4.15 4.84 24.32
N ARG A 275 -4.13 4.56 25.63
CA ARG A 275 -2.89 4.71 26.41
C ARG A 275 -2.02 3.50 26.11
N GLU A 276 -0.94 3.73 25.38
CA GLU A 276 0.00 2.69 25.02
C GLU A 276 1.11 2.61 26.06
N ARG A 277 1.40 1.39 26.57
CA ARG A 277 2.56 1.16 27.42
C ARG A 277 3.79 1.05 26.52
N ARG A 278 4.66 2.05 26.57
CA ARG A 278 5.99 1.96 25.97
C ARG A 278 6.89 1.15 26.90
N ARG A 279 7.47 0.06 26.42
CA ARG A 279 8.51 -0.66 27.15
C ARG A 279 9.79 0.15 27.05
N ASN A 280 10.11 0.87 28.09
CA ASN A 280 11.43 1.45 28.22
C ASN A 280 12.34 0.35 28.80
N TRP A 281 13.42 0.02 28.10
CA TRP A 281 14.31 -1.09 28.48
C TRP A 281 14.94 -0.89 29.87
N ASP A 282 14.99 0.36 30.35
CA ASP A 282 15.68 0.69 31.62
C ASP A 282 14.77 0.99 32.82
N TYR A 283 13.50 1.45 32.64
CA TYR A 283 12.72 1.97 33.78
C TYR A 283 11.19 1.82 33.72
N GLY A 284 10.66 0.79 33.12
CA GLY A 284 9.23 0.56 33.20
C GLY A 284 8.44 0.98 31.93
N PHE A 285 7.11 0.97 32.06
CA PHE A 285 6.22 1.23 30.90
C PHE A 285 5.68 2.65 30.97
N ASP A 286 6.11 3.54 30.08
CA ASP A 286 5.45 4.82 29.89
C ASP A 286 4.20 4.65 29.04
N GLN A 287 3.08 5.22 29.50
CA GLN A 287 1.83 5.24 28.75
C GLN A 287 1.78 6.53 27.93
N LEU A 288 1.98 6.43 26.61
CA LEU A 288 1.75 7.55 25.71
C LEU A 288 0.31 7.50 25.17
N PRO A 289 -0.43 8.62 25.19
CA PRO A 289 -1.70 8.70 24.52
C PRO A 289 -1.44 8.71 23.01
N VAL A 290 -1.83 7.64 22.34
CA VAL A 290 -1.85 7.60 20.87
C VAL A 290 -3.30 7.80 20.45
N ARG A 291 -3.56 8.86 19.67
CA ARG A 291 -4.83 9.08 18.96
C ARG A 291 -4.57 8.91 17.49
N ARG A 292 -5.31 8.01 16.85
CA ARG A 292 -5.07 7.64 15.46
C ARG A 292 -6.38 7.43 14.73
N THR A 293 -6.49 8.05 13.56
CA THR A 293 -7.60 7.79 12.66
C THR A 293 -7.19 6.72 11.67
N VAL A 294 -7.98 5.67 11.58
CA VAL A 294 -7.74 4.49 10.74
C VAL A 294 -9.03 4.03 10.09
N VAL A 295 -8.93 3.06 9.21
CA VAL A 295 -10.07 2.38 8.62
C VAL A 295 -10.24 1.03 9.31
N THR A 296 -11.47 0.73 9.71
CA THR A 296 -11.91 -0.59 10.16
C THR A 296 -12.88 -1.17 9.14
N SER A 297 -13.01 -2.48 9.13
CA SER A 297 -13.98 -3.18 8.30
C SER A 297 -14.56 -4.34 9.10
N ALA A 298 -15.83 -4.61 8.93
CA ALA A 298 -16.42 -5.86 9.35
C ALA A 298 -16.30 -6.89 8.22
N PRO A 299 -16.08 -8.18 8.53
CA PRO A 299 -16.15 -9.19 7.50
C PRO A 299 -17.56 -9.19 6.91
N PRO A 300 -17.70 -9.29 5.58
CA PRO A 300 -18.99 -9.40 4.92
C PRO A 300 -19.77 -10.62 5.44
N GLU A 301 -21.10 -10.50 5.55
CA GLU A 301 -21.94 -11.65 5.91
C GLU A 301 -21.77 -12.76 4.87
N GLY A 302 -21.52 -13.99 5.33
CA GLY A 302 -21.34 -15.16 4.46
C GLY A 302 -19.96 -15.27 3.82
N ALA A 303 -19.01 -14.38 4.12
CA ALA A 303 -17.65 -14.50 3.61
C ALA A 303 -16.99 -15.78 4.12
N ALA A 304 -16.53 -16.61 3.17
CA ALA A 304 -15.84 -17.85 3.49
C ALA A 304 -14.42 -17.58 4.02
N ASP A 305 -13.99 -18.37 5.02
CA ASP A 305 -12.59 -18.43 5.45
C ASP A 305 -11.72 -19.05 4.32
N PRO A 306 -10.57 -18.51 3.92
CA PRO A 306 -9.84 -17.37 4.53
C PRO A 306 -10.14 -16.00 3.92
N LEU A 307 -10.89 -15.93 2.82
CA LEU A 307 -11.03 -14.71 2.01
C LEU A 307 -11.72 -13.58 2.80
N GLY A 308 -12.73 -13.91 3.60
CA GLY A 308 -13.41 -12.93 4.45
C GLY A 308 -12.49 -12.24 5.46
N LEU A 309 -11.44 -12.92 5.89
CA LEU A 309 -10.48 -12.36 6.85
C LEU A 309 -9.51 -11.37 6.20
N LEU A 310 -9.24 -11.50 4.91
CA LEU A 310 -8.43 -10.54 4.17
C LEU A 310 -9.09 -9.16 4.14
N THR A 311 -10.42 -9.11 4.23
CA THR A 311 -11.17 -7.84 4.22
C THR A 311 -11.14 -7.10 5.55
N VAL A 312 -10.62 -7.72 6.62
CA VAL A 312 -10.55 -7.12 7.97
C VAL A 312 -9.14 -6.66 8.25
N PRO A 313 -8.87 -5.34 8.28
CA PRO A 313 -7.56 -4.82 8.62
C PRO A 313 -7.11 -5.29 10.01
N ALA A 314 -5.80 -5.43 10.17
CA ALA A 314 -5.20 -5.71 11.48
C ALA A 314 -5.50 -4.59 12.49
N HIS A 315 -5.20 -4.85 13.76
CA HIS A 315 -5.53 -3.94 14.86
C HIS A 315 -5.07 -2.50 14.60
N PRO A 316 -5.95 -1.49 14.78
CA PRO A 316 -5.73 -0.09 14.39
C PRO A 316 -4.56 0.61 15.12
N ILE A 317 -4.09 0.05 16.22
CA ILE A 317 -2.96 0.58 17.01
C ILE A 317 -1.81 -0.46 17.04
N GLY A 318 -1.58 -1.14 15.92
CA GLY A 318 -0.44 -2.04 15.76
C GLY A 318 0.88 -1.27 15.89
N ARG A 319 1.83 -1.85 16.62
CA ARG A 319 3.20 -1.32 16.73
C ARG A 319 4.14 -2.08 15.81
N GLY A 320 4.98 -1.29 15.22
CA GLY A 320 6.13 -1.76 14.48
C GLY A 320 5.80 -2.19 13.06
N PRO A 321 6.83 -2.23 12.20
CA PRO A 321 6.66 -2.71 10.86
C PRO A 321 6.25 -4.17 10.94
N HIS A 322 5.15 -4.51 10.32
CA HIS A 322 4.98 -5.87 9.89
C HIS A 322 6.14 -6.13 8.93
N ARG A 323 7.07 -6.93 9.34
CA ARG A 323 8.37 -7.12 8.69
C ARG A 323 8.27 -7.44 7.19
N TRP A 324 7.04 -7.77 6.73
CA TRP A 324 6.69 -8.25 5.40
C TRP A 324 5.59 -7.43 4.73
N SER A 325 5.25 -6.26 5.29
CA SER A 325 4.18 -5.39 4.75
C SER A 325 4.47 -4.90 3.33
N ASN A 326 5.74 -4.81 2.96
CA ASN A 326 6.17 -4.49 1.60
C ASN A 326 5.78 -5.55 0.55
N LEU A 327 5.41 -6.77 0.97
CA LEU A 327 4.93 -7.83 0.07
C LEU A 327 3.41 -7.78 -0.16
N TRP A 328 2.66 -7.09 0.71
CA TRP A 328 1.19 -7.11 0.67
C TRP A 328 0.59 -6.52 -0.62
N PRO A 329 1.13 -5.45 -1.21
CA PRO A 329 0.64 -4.97 -2.50
C PRO A 329 0.66 -6.04 -3.59
N ALA A 330 1.72 -6.85 -3.66
CA ALA A 330 1.85 -7.92 -4.64
C ALA A 330 1.00 -9.16 -4.35
N LEU A 331 0.42 -9.25 -3.16
CA LEU A 331 -0.54 -10.31 -2.82
C LEU A 331 -1.93 -9.97 -3.34
N LEU A 332 -2.32 -8.68 -3.27
CA LEU A 332 -3.64 -8.15 -3.64
C LEU A 332 -3.50 -6.96 -4.61
N PRO A 333 -2.86 -7.11 -5.76
CA PRO A 333 -2.56 -5.99 -6.66
C PRO A 333 -3.80 -5.32 -7.25
N GLY A 334 -4.95 -6.00 -7.25
CA GLY A 334 -6.25 -5.47 -7.66
C GLY A 334 -7.05 -4.76 -6.56
N HIS A 335 -6.55 -4.73 -5.32
CA HIS A 335 -7.32 -4.27 -4.15
C HIS A 335 -6.57 -3.19 -3.35
N ARG A 336 -6.13 -2.14 -4.04
CA ARG A 336 -5.34 -1.03 -3.49
C ARG A 336 -5.86 -0.49 -2.15
N GLY A 337 -7.15 -0.19 -2.06
CA GLY A 337 -7.76 0.36 -0.85
C GLY A 337 -7.76 -0.61 0.34
N LEU A 338 -7.92 -1.90 0.08
CA LEU A 338 -7.87 -2.93 1.11
C LEU A 338 -6.45 -3.08 1.67
N VAL A 339 -5.45 -3.12 0.77
CA VAL A 339 -4.03 -3.15 1.19
C VAL A 339 -3.67 -1.89 1.96
N ALA A 340 -4.14 -0.71 1.52
CA ALA A 340 -3.97 0.54 2.23
C ALA A 340 -4.53 0.47 3.66
N ALA A 341 -5.73 -0.09 3.85
CA ALA A 341 -6.34 -0.25 5.17
C ALA A 341 -5.49 -1.11 6.11
N HIS A 342 -4.87 -2.17 5.60
CA HIS A 342 -3.93 -3.00 6.38
C HIS A 342 -2.62 -2.27 6.73
N LEU A 343 -2.11 -1.42 5.83
CA LEU A 343 -0.86 -0.67 6.00
C LEU A 343 -1.02 0.60 6.85
N LEU A 344 -2.25 1.09 6.96
CA LEU A 344 -2.54 2.41 7.54
C LEU A 344 -1.97 2.62 8.96
N PRO A 345 -2.02 1.64 9.90
CA PRO A 345 -1.41 1.81 11.22
C PRO A 345 0.10 2.05 11.18
N GLU A 346 0.83 1.44 10.26
CA GLU A 346 2.27 1.63 10.08
C GLU A 346 2.58 3.00 9.48
N ILE A 347 1.87 3.37 8.41
CA ILE A 347 2.05 4.65 7.74
C ILE A 347 1.71 5.81 8.69
N ALA A 348 0.66 5.66 9.51
CA ALA A 348 0.34 6.65 10.54
C ALA A 348 1.48 6.82 11.57
N SER A 349 2.20 5.74 11.89
CA SER A 349 3.37 5.82 12.79
C SER A 349 4.51 6.65 12.18
N ALA A 350 4.67 6.70 10.86
CA ALA A 350 5.66 7.56 10.20
C ALA A 350 5.39 9.06 10.42
N ALA A 351 4.12 9.46 10.58
CA ALA A 351 3.74 10.84 10.87
C ALA A 351 3.75 11.17 12.36
N GLN A 352 3.31 10.24 13.21
CA GLN A 352 3.03 10.46 14.63
C GLN A 352 4.18 10.08 15.56
N GLU A 353 5.02 9.13 15.13
CA GLU A 353 6.13 8.59 15.91
C GLU A 353 7.47 8.86 15.22
N ASP A 354 8.57 8.35 15.78
CA ASP A 354 9.89 8.36 15.16
C ASP A 354 10.11 7.07 14.37
N ALA A 355 9.14 6.75 13.51
CA ALA A 355 9.18 5.59 12.63
C ALA A 355 9.68 6.01 11.25
N ARG A 356 10.64 5.27 10.71
CA ARG A 356 11.28 5.54 9.41
C ARG A 356 11.01 4.41 8.43
N ASP A 357 10.91 4.75 7.16
CA ASP A 357 10.70 3.82 6.04
C ASP A 357 9.30 3.16 6.01
N PHE A 358 8.33 3.65 6.79
CA PHE A 358 7.00 3.05 6.88
C PHE A 358 6.06 3.50 5.75
N ALA A 359 6.32 4.67 5.14
CA ALA A 359 5.59 5.13 3.97
C ALA A 359 6.24 4.71 2.64
N MET A 360 7.40 4.02 2.67
CA MET A 360 8.10 3.55 1.47
C MET A 360 7.30 2.56 0.60
N VAL A 361 6.23 1.99 1.14
CA VAL A 361 5.32 1.10 0.42
C VAL A 361 4.32 1.86 -0.46
N LEU A 362 4.12 3.16 -0.24
CA LEU A 362 3.11 3.96 -0.95
C LEU A 362 3.29 3.99 -2.48
N PRO A 363 4.50 4.14 -3.06
CA PRO A 363 4.67 4.07 -4.51
C PRO A 363 4.27 2.70 -5.08
N VAL A 364 4.64 1.61 -4.39
CA VAL A 364 4.26 0.24 -4.82
C VAL A 364 2.73 0.07 -4.75
N LEU A 365 2.09 0.67 -3.73
CA LEU A 365 0.64 0.66 -3.61
C LEU A 365 -0.03 1.51 -4.70
N ALA A 366 0.60 2.61 -5.14
CA ALA A 366 0.12 3.42 -6.25
C ALA A 366 0.15 2.69 -7.60
N GLU A 367 1.07 1.74 -7.79
CA GLU A 367 1.11 0.85 -8.97
C GLU A 367 0.01 -0.22 -8.96
N CYS A 368 -0.60 -0.51 -7.81
CA CYS A 368 -1.74 -1.41 -7.71
C CYS A 368 -2.98 -0.80 -8.35
N THR A 369 -3.98 -1.64 -8.68
CA THR A 369 -5.26 -1.22 -9.25
C THR A 369 -6.40 -1.29 -8.23
N GLY A 370 -7.59 -0.92 -8.65
CA GLY A 370 -8.79 -0.87 -7.80
C GLY A 370 -8.96 0.46 -7.07
N GLU A 371 -10.13 0.63 -6.46
CA GLU A 371 -10.47 1.85 -5.73
C GLU A 371 -9.57 2.03 -4.50
N GLY A 372 -9.07 3.26 -4.29
CA GLY A 372 -8.25 3.61 -3.12
C GLY A 372 -9.09 3.80 -1.86
N GLY A 373 -10.15 4.57 -1.99
CA GLY A 373 -11.06 4.91 -0.92
C GLY A 373 -10.39 5.60 0.28
N PRO A 374 -11.11 5.74 1.41
CA PRO A 374 -10.65 6.52 2.55
C PRO A 374 -9.36 5.97 3.18
N ALA A 375 -9.02 4.71 2.97
CA ALA A 375 -7.80 4.12 3.50
C ALA A 375 -6.55 4.65 2.77
N LEU A 376 -6.60 4.74 1.45
CA LEU A 376 -5.52 5.32 0.66
C LEU A 376 -5.38 6.83 0.91
N ASP A 377 -6.52 7.53 1.03
CA ASP A 377 -6.55 8.97 1.30
C ASP A 377 -5.86 9.29 2.64
N LEU A 378 -6.20 8.54 3.68
CA LEU A 378 -5.54 8.64 4.98
C LEU A 378 -4.06 8.30 4.91
N ALA A 379 -3.71 7.23 4.18
CA ALA A 379 -2.32 6.80 4.02
C ALA A 379 -1.46 7.88 3.36
N LEU A 380 -1.97 8.53 2.30
CA LEU A 380 -1.31 9.66 1.66
C LEU A 380 -1.22 10.87 2.59
N ALA A 381 -2.30 11.22 3.31
CA ALA A 381 -2.30 12.34 4.25
C ALA A 381 -1.27 12.14 5.37
N TYR A 382 -1.16 10.95 5.94
CA TYR A 382 -0.12 10.61 6.93
C TYR A 382 1.28 10.64 6.31
N GLY A 383 1.47 9.99 5.15
CA GLY A 383 2.75 9.91 4.45
C GLY A 383 3.33 11.29 4.10
N LEU A 384 2.51 12.20 3.54
CA LEU A 384 2.91 13.58 3.23
C LEU A 384 3.32 14.38 4.48
N CYS A 385 2.81 14.01 5.67
CA CYS A 385 3.17 14.61 6.95
C CYS A 385 4.18 13.78 7.74
N ALA A 386 4.77 12.73 7.17
CA ALA A 386 5.73 11.87 7.82
C ALA A 386 6.92 12.66 8.39
N ARG A 387 7.50 12.15 9.48
CA ARG A 387 8.62 12.80 10.17
C ARG A 387 9.89 12.80 9.32
N HIS A 388 10.20 11.68 8.69
CA HIS A 388 11.39 11.53 7.87
C HIS A 388 11.14 11.93 6.42
N GLU A 389 12.13 12.55 5.80
CA GLU A 389 12.04 13.04 4.42
C GLU A 389 11.82 11.90 3.43
N VAL A 390 12.50 10.77 3.62
CA VAL A 390 12.36 9.59 2.76
C VAL A 390 10.92 9.11 2.65
N ASP A 391 10.17 9.15 3.76
CA ASP A 391 8.75 8.77 3.78
C ASP A 391 7.86 9.81 3.09
N ARG A 392 8.19 11.11 3.23
CA ARG A 392 7.47 12.19 2.53
C ARG A 392 7.70 12.15 1.01
N VAL A 393 8.93 11.84 0.58
CA VAL A 393 9.26 11.65 -0.85
C VAL A 393 8.47 10.47 -1.41
N ALA A 394 8.44 9.34 -0.71
CA ALA A 394 7.64 8.19 -1.14
C ALA A 394 6.13 8.52 -1.25
N ALA A 395 5.59 9.29 -0.31
CA ALA A 395 4.20 9.74 -0.37
C ALA A 395 3.95 10.72 -1.52
N LEU A 396 4.91 11.60 -1.83
CA LEU A 396 4.86 12.50 -2.98
C LEU A 396 4.89 11.71 -4.30
N ASP A 397 5.80 10.75 -4.42
CA ASP A 397 5.89 9.89 -5.61
C ASP A 397 4.56 9.16 -5.85
N ALA A 398 3.99 8.57 -4.80
CA ALA A 398 2.68 7.90 -4.89
C ALA A 398 1.56 8.86 -5.30
N LEU A 399 1.53 10.07 -4.75
CA LEU A 399 0.55 11.10 -5.12
C LEU A 399 0.66 11.46 -6.61
N LEU A 400 1.89 11.69 -7.10
CA LEU A 400 2.14 12.02 -8.50
C LEU A 400 1.77 10.87 -9.44
N MET A 401 2.08 9.62 -9.07
CA MET A 401 1.72 8.43 -9.85
C MET A 401 0.20 8.29 -9.96
N LEU A 402 -0.52 8.44 -8.85
CA LEU A 402 -1.98 8.38 -8.82
C LEU A 402 -2.63 9.53 -9.59
N ALA A 403 -2.07 10.73 -9.48
CA ALA A 403 -2.56 11.88 -10.24
C ALA A 403 -2.36 11.69 -11.74
N ALA A 404 -1.18 11.20 -12.16
CA ALA A 404 -0.89 10.90 -13.56
C ALA A 404 -1.81 9.81 -14.14
N ALA A 405 -2.18 8.82 -13.31
CA ALA A 405 -3.12 7.76 -13.70
C ALA A 405 -4.60 8.19 -13.69
N GLY A 406 -4.91 9.35 -13.10
CA GLY A 406 -6.31 9.80 -12.88
C GLY A 406 -7.01 9.09 -11.71
N ASP A 407 -6.27 8.37 -10.88
CA ASP A 407 -6.75 7.57 -9.75
C ASP A 407 -6.70 8.30 -8.40
N LEU A 408 -6.17 9.53 -8.36
CA LEU A 408 -6.04 10.31 -7.14
C LEU A 408 -7.37 10.96 -6.75
N ASP A 409 -7.92 10.60 -5.59
CA ASP A 409 -8.98 11.38 -4.95
C ASP A 409 -8.38 12.57 -4.19
N SER A 410 -8.02 13.63 -4.92
CA SER A 410 -7.44 14.84 -4.32
C SER A 410 -8.32 15.45 -3.23
N PRO A 411 -9.66 15.59 -3.40
CA PRO A 411 -10.56 16.04 -2.34
C PRO A 411 -10.58 15.09 -1.14
N GLY A 412 -10.59 13.77 -1.34
CA GLY A 412 -10.55 12.78 -0.27
C GLY A 412 -9.29 12.90 0.58
N VAL A 413 -8.11 12.92 -0.05
CA VAL A 413 -6.82 13.14 0.64
C VAL A 413 -6.81 14.46 1.38
N GLY A 414 -7.29 15.54 0.75
CA GLY A 414 -7.38 16.86 1.35
C GLY A 414 -8.29 16.89 2.56
N GLY A 415 -9.49 16.31 2.46
CA GLY A 415 -10.44 16.19 3.57
C GLY A 415 -9.84 15.47 4.77
N GLN A 416 -9.18 14.32 4.55
CA GLN A 416 -8.49 13.58 5.62
C GLN A 416 -7.35 14.39 6.23
N LEU A 417 -6.51 15.04 5.42
CA LEU A 417 -5.43 15.92 5.88
C LEU A 417 -5.98 17.05 6.77
N GLY A 418 -7.08 17.66 6.36
CA GLY A 418 -7.73 18.76 7.09
C GLY A 418 -8.26 18.32 8.45
N VAL A 419 -8.98 17.21 8.50
CA VAL A 419 -9.53 16.64 9.73
C VAL A 419 -8.42 16.21 10.69
N LEU A 420 -7.44 15.45 10.22
CA LEU A 420 -6.30 15.00 11.03
C LEU A 420 -5.50 16.18 11.61
N ALA A 421 -5.33 17.25 10.83
CA ALA A 421 -4.63 18.45 11.28
C ALA A 421 -5.44 19.23 12.32
N ALA A 422 -6.74 19.43 12.09
CA ALA A 422 -7.64 20.10 13.03
C ALA A 422 -7.70 19.36 14.38
N ASP A 423 -7.64 18.04 14.35
CA ASP A 423 -7.57 17.15 15.52
C ASP A 423 -6.19 17.08 16.19
N GLY A 424 -5.18 17.76 15.65
CA GLY A 424 -3.82 17.77 16.17
C GLY A 424 -3.06 16.44 16.00
N GLN A 425 -3.51 15.57 15.11
CA GLN A 425 -2.86 14.29 14.81
C GLN A 425 -1.65 14.43 13.87
N LEU A 426 -1.54 15.55 13.15
CA LEU A 426 -0.48 15.81 12.17
C LEU A 426 0.31 17.09 12.44
N THR A 427 1.55 17.11 11.98
CA THR A 427 2.41 18.29 11.98
C THR A 427 2.43 18.93 10.60
N LEU A 428 1.52 19.88 10.34
CA LEU A 428 1.30 20.51 9.03
C LEU A 428 2.52 21.21 8.42
N THR A 429 3.47 21.66 9.24
CA THR A 429 4.67 22.33 8.71
C THR A 429 5.53 21.44 7.82
N ARG A 430 5.26 20.12 7.80
CA ARG A 430 5.99 19.14 6.98
C ARG A 430 5.39 18.97 5.58
N VAL A 431 4.10 19.26 5.39
CA VAL A 431 3.39 18.96 4.13
C VAL A 431 3.58 20.02 3.05
N ALA A 432 3.91 21.26 3.43
CA ALA A 432 4.00 22.37 2.48
C ALA A 432 5.09 22.17 1.40
N THR A 433 6.20 21.53 1.75
CA THR A 433 7.28 21.24 0.79
C THR A 433 6.87 20.16 -0.22
N PRO A 434 6.42 18.96 0.19
CA PRO A 434 5.93 17.96 -0.77
C PRO A 434 4.84 18.48 -1.72
N LEU A 435 3.88 19.26 -1.22
CA LEU A 435 2.84 19.83 -2.09
C LEU A 435 3.38 20.89 -3.07
N ARG A 436 4.39 21.66 -2.67
CA ARG A 436 5.05 22.59 -3.59
C ARG A 436 5.84 21.85 -4.67
N ASP A 437 6.50 20.77 -4.29
CA ASP A 437 7.24 19.90 -5.22
C ASP A 437 6.28 19.21 -6.18
N ALA A 438 5.10 18.76 -5.71
CA ALA A 438 4.03 18.24 -6.57
C ALA A 438 3.55 19.29 -7.60
N MET A 439 3.34 20.53 -7.18
CA MET A 439 2.98 21.62 -8.11
C MET A 439 4.08 21.88 -9.15
N ALA A 440 5.33 21.85 -8.71
CA ALA A 440 6.47 22.03 -9.59
C ALA A 440 6.62 20.88 -10.60
N ALA A 441 6.24 19.66 -10.21
CA ALA A 441 6.18 18.49 -11.08
C ALA A 441 5.01 18.50 -12.08
N GLY A 442 4.04 19.44 -11.93
CA GLY A 442 2.90 19.60 -12.84
C GLY A 442 1.54 19.27 -12.24
N ALA A 443 1.44 18.75 -11.00
CA ALA A 443 0.19 18.39 -10.33
C ALA A 443 -0.54 19.60 -9.71
N ARG A 444 -0.66 20.72 -10.42
CA ARG A 444 -1.21 21.99 -9.89
C ARG A 444 -2.68 21.86 -9.54
N LEU A 445 -3.47 21.25 -10.41
CA LEU A 445 -4.90 21.10 -10.20
C LEU A 445 -5.18 20.09 -9.08
N SER A 446 -4.49 18.97 -9.06
CA SER A 446 -4.59 17.98 -7.98
C SER A 446 -4.25 18.59 -6.63
N VAL A 447 -3.17 19.36 -6.53
CA VAL A 447 -2.80 20.06 -5.28
C VAL A 447 -3.83 21.13 -4.92
N TRP A 448 -4.38 21.85 -5.89
CA TRP A 448 -5.43 22.83 -5.62
C TRP A 448 -6.69 22.18 -5.05
N ARG A 449 -7.18 21.09 -5.67
CA ARG A 449 -8.34 20.33 -5.18
C ARG A 449 -8.10 19.78 -3.78
N LEU A 450 -6.90 19.24 -3.52
CA LEU A 450 -6.49 18.74 -2.21
C LEU A 450 -6.53 19.87 -1.16
N LEU A 451 -5.92 21.01 -1.44
CA LEU A 451 -5.87 22.16 -0.51
C LEU A 451 -7.25 22.76 -0.26
N ALA A 452 -8.09 22.86 -1.30
CA ALA A 452 -9.45 23.37 -1.17
C ALA A 452 -10.30 22.51 -0.22
N ALA A 453 -10.10 21.19 -0.22
CA ALA A 453 -10.76 20.28 0.69
C ALA A 453 -10.11 20.23 2.09
N ALA A 454 -8.81 20.47 2.20
CA ALA A 454 -8.08 20.43 3.47
C ALA A 454 -8.33 21.68 4.34
N LEU A 455 -8.49 22.85 3.73
CA LEU A 455 -8.60 24.12 4.44
C LEU A 455 -9.85 24.26 5.31
N PRO A 456 -11.07 23.88 4.88
CA PRO A 456 -12.28 24.10 5.66
C PRO A 456 -12.23 23.55 7.08
N PRO A 457 -11.87 22.29 7.36
CA PRO A 457 -11.75 21.77 8.73
C PRO A 457 -10.72 22.52 9.56
N MET A 458 -9.59 22.95 8.94
CA MET A 458 -8.54 23.71 9.62
C MET A 458 -9.00 25.13 10.00
N LEU A 459 -9.77 25.79 9.13
CA LEU A 459 -10.29 27.15 9.36
C LEU A 459 -11.43 27.18 10.37
N ALA A 460 -12.20 26.09 10.44
CA ALA A 460 -13.28 25.90 11.41
C ALA A 460 -12.78 25.52 12.82
N ALA A 461 -11.53 25.07 12.95
CA ALA A 461 -10.96 24.72 14.25
C ALA A 461 -10.92 25.96 15.18
N PRO A 462 -11.20 25.77 16.50
CA PRO A 462 -11.15 26.88 17.47
C PRO A 462 -9.82 27.65 17.45
N THR A 463 -8.75 26.92 17.22
CA THR A 463 -7.40 27.47 16.94
C THR A 463 -6.87 26.79 15.69
N PRO A 464 -6.76 27.52 14.57
CA PRO A 464 -6.22 26.95 13.35
C PRO A 464 -4.85 26.32 13.57
N PRO A 465 -4.60 25.11 13.04
CA PRO A 465 -3.35 24.39 13.23
C PRO A 465 -2.14 25.20 12.76
N ARG A 466 -1.01 25.04 13.46
CA ARG A 466 0.25 25.68 13.04
C ARG A 466 0.65 25.16 11.65
N GLY A 467 0.89 26.08 10.70
CA GLY A 467 1.18 25.76 9.30
C GLY A 467 0.02 26.08 8.35
N THR A 468 -1.21 26.32 8.84
CA THR A 468 -2.35 26.73 8.01
C THR A 468 -2.05 27.94 7.12
N PRO A 469 -1.33 29.00 7.58
CA PRO A 469 -0.96 30.12 6.70
C PRO A 469 -0.09 29.70 5.50
N ASP A 470 0.80 28.73 5.68
CA ASP A 470 1.65 28.23 4.58
C ASP A 470 0.80 27.51 3.52
N LEU A 471 -0.22 26.77 3.94
CA LEU A 471 -1.14 26.08 3.03
C LEU A 471 -2.10 27.05 2.34
N LEU A 472 -2.55 28.12 3.02
CA LEU A 472 -3.34 29.20 2.39
C LEU A 472 -2.52 29.91 1.29
N ASN A 473 -1.24 30.18 1.55
CA ASN A 473 -0.36 30.74 0.54
C ASN A 473 -0.21 29.82 -0.67
N LEU A 474 0.04 28.52 -0.43
CA LEU A 474 0.17 27.54 -1.48
C LEU A 474 -1.13 27.35 -2.27
N ALA A 475 -2.28 27.40 -1.60
CA ALA A 475 -3.60 27.37 -2.23
C ALA A 475 -3.82 28.58 -3.15
N ALA A 476 -3.40 29.77 -2.72
CA ALA A 476 -3.48 30.98 -3.56
C ALA A 476 -2.60 30.86 -4.82
N GLU A 477 -1.41 30.27 -4.69
CA GLU A 477 -0.52 30.00 -5.82
C GLU A 477 -1.15 28.97 -6.77
N ALA A 478 -1.71 27.87 -6.24
CA ALA A 478 -2.34 26.81 -7.02
C ALA A 478 -3.62 27.29 -7.72
N ALA A 479 -4.50 28.00 -7.01
CA ALA A 479 -5.72 28.59 -7.58
C ALA A 479 -5.41 29.57 -8.70
N GLY A 480 -4.44 30.48 -8.47
CA GLY A 480 -4.02 31.43 -9.50
C GLY A 480 -3.33 30.79 -10.70
N ALA A 481 -2.64 29.66 -10.53
CA ALA A 481 -1.99 28.95 -11.62
C ALA A 481 -2.98 28.13 -12.47
N THR A 482 -4.02 27.58 -11.86
CA THR A 482 -5.03 26.75 -12.55
C THR A 482 -6.19 27.56 -13.11
N GLY A 483 -6.52 28.70 -12.49
CA GLY A 483 -7.72 29.49 -12.82
C GLY A 483 -9.04 28.77 -12.44
N VAL A 484 -8.97 27.61 -11.77
CA VAL A 484 -10.16 26.84 -11.37
C VAL A 484 -10.69 27.39 -10.05
N LEU A 485 -11.95 27.81 -10.06
CA LEU A 485 -12.61 28.35 -8.88
C LEU A 485 -13.23 27.20 -8.06
N ILE A 486 -12.75 27.01 -6.84
CA ILE A 486 -13.32 26.08 -5.85
C ILE A 486 -13.63 26.89 -4.59
N GLU A 487 -14.85 26.75 -4.10
CA GLU A 487 -15.26 27.39 -2.84
C GLU A 487 -14.49 26.78 -1.65
N VAL A 488 -13.99 27.65 -0.77
CA VAL A 488 -13.31 27.24 0.48
C VAL A 488 -14.15 27.73 1.66
N PRO A 489 -15.02 26.88 2.24
CA PRO A 489 -15.83 27.23 3.40
C PRO A 489 -14.99 27.75 4.56
N GLY A 490 -15.47 28.82 5.22
CA GLY A 490 -14.78 29.47 6.33
C GLY A 490 -13.69 30.48 5.93
N LEU A 491 -13.32 30.57 4.66
CA LEU A 491 -12.31 31.56 4.19
C LEU A 491 -12.79 33.00 4.41
N ALA A 492 -14.03 33.28 4.04
CA ALA A 492 -14.64 34.60 4.20
C ALA A 492 -14.69 35.05 5.68
N ASP A 493 -14.98 34.12 6.59
CA ASP A 493 -15.02 34.41 8.03
C ASP A 493 -13.64 34.78 8.56
N VAL A 494 -12.58 34.11 8.11
CA VAL A 494 -11.20 34.46 8.49
C VAL A 494 -10.81 35.81 7.95
N VAL A 495 -11.17 36.15 6.71
CA VAL A 495 -10.92 37.47 6.11
C VAL A 495 -11.67 38.58 6.88
N ALA A 496 -12.92 38.33 7.28
CA ALA A 496 -13.75 39.23 8.04
C ALA A 496 -13.23 39.54 9.45
N ARG A 497 -12.44 38.66 10.07
CA ARG A 497 -11.82 38.90 11.39
C ARG A 497 -10.93 40.15 11.40
N GLY A 498 -10.42 40.55 10.24
CA GLY A 498 -9.56 41.73 10.13
C GLY A 498 -8.16 41.50 10.75
N GLY A 499 -7.39 42.59 10.80
CA GLY A 499 -6.05 42.57 11.38
C GLY A 499 -4.94 42.22 10.39
N THR A 500 -3.71 42.01 10.93
CA THR A 500 -2.46 41.82 10.16
C THR A 500 -1.78 40.51 10.46
N SER A 501 -2.50 39.57 11.11
CA SER A 501 -1.93 38.24 11.37
C SER A 501 -1.64 37.55 10.04
N ARG A 502 -0.61 36.70 10.03
CA ARG A 502 -0.21 35.94 8.83
C ARG A 502 -1.39 35.10 8.28
N LEU A 503 -2.20 34.51 9.16
CA LEU A 503 -3.40 33.77 8.77
C LEU A 503 -4.37 34.61 7.96
N VAL A 504 -4.70 35.82 8.43
CA VAL A 504 -5.64 36.73 7.76
C VAL A 504 -5.04 37.29 6.46
N THR A 505 -3.73 37.56 6.45
CA THR A 505 -3.03 38.04 5.25
C THR A 505 -3.08 37.01 4.12
N GLU A 506 -2.77 35.75 4.42
CA GLU A 506 -2.79 34.67 3.41
C GLU A 506 -4.23 34.29 3.02
N ALA A 507 -5.18 34.37 3.95
CA ALA A 507 -6.59 34.18 3.63
C ALA A 507 -7.12 35.22 2.63
N ARG A 508 -6.76 36.53 2.83
CA ARG A 508 -7.09 37.60 1.86
C ARG A 508 -6.45 37.33 0.50
N ARG A 509 -5.20 36.82 0.49
CA ARG A 509 -4.49 36.51 -0.74
C ARG A 509 -5.22 35.43 -1.54
N LEU A 510 -5.63 34.35 -0.87
CA LEU A 510 -6.42 33.31 -1.51
C LEU A 510 -7.78 33.84 -1.99
N ALA A 511 -8.50 34.62 -1.16
CA ALA A 511 -9.76 35.20 -1.56
C ALA A 511 -9.62 36.12 -2.80
N THR A 512 -8.51 36.89 -2.90
CA THR A 512 -8.22 37.70 -4.09
C THR A 512 -7.93 36.80 -5.32
N ALA A 513 -7.19 35.70 -5.15
CA ALA A 513 -6.92 34.78 -6.25
C ALA A 513 -8.19 34.06 -6.75
N LEU A 514 -9.18 33.85 -5.89
CA LEU A 514 -10.48 33.27 -6.26
C LEU A 514 -11.46 34.27 -6.87
N ALA A 515 -11.22 35.56 -6.71
CA ALA A 515 -12.04 36.63 -7.30
C ALA A 515 -11.49 37.14 -8.64
N ALA A 516 -10.30 36.75 -9.03
CA ALA A 516 -9.62 37.14 -10.26
C ALA A 516 -9.92 36.23 -11.43
#